data_5195bc1a90b02279c1f3e51a7f142928
#
_entry.id   5195bc1a90b02279c1f3e51a7f142928
#
_cell.length_a   1.000
_cell.length_b   1.000
_cell.length_c   1.000
_cell.angle_alpha   90.00
_cell.angle_beta   90.00
_cell.angle_gamma   90.00
#
_symmetry.space_group_name_H-M   'P 1'
#
loop_
_entity.id
_entity.type
_entity.pdbx_description
1 polymer ?
#
loop_
_entity_poly.entity_id
_entity_poly.type
_entity_poly.pdbx_seq_one_letter_code
_entity_poly.pdbx_strand_id
1 'polypeptide(L)'
;MAGGVQTAMAAFWAWGDETYYQDLNLQMEKRWCPALKTTLMYMNQRYNKTVVEGKGGMINANIFVADVDWTMSPRTALRTEAQYMRTKDDDGDWLFGLLELSLAPSWMFTVSDMYNSGSTRTHYYQALVTFNHGAHRLQVGYGRTKDGYNCSGGVCRYVPATKGATLSYSYNF
;
A
#
# COMPACT_ATOMS: atom_id res chain seq x y z
N MET A 1 -18.37 22.87 -6.30
CA MET A 1 -18.09 21.54 -6.88
C MET A 1 -18.18 20.53 -5.75
N ALA A 2 -19.14 19.63 -5.83
CA ALA A 2 -19.45 18.67 -4.77
C ALA A 2 -18.41 17.54 -4.77
N GLY A 3 -17.75 17.35 -3.66
CA GLY A 3 -16.93 16.17 -3.41
C GLY A 3 -17.85 14.96 -3.22
N GLY A 4 -17.77 13.99 -4.12
CA GLY A 4 -18.53 12.74 -4.00
C GLY A 4 -17.93 11.85 -2.93
N VAL A 5 -18.71 11.41 -1.98
CA VAL A 5 -18.39 10.30 -1.08
C VAL A 5 -18.72 9.02 -1.83
N GLN A 6 -17.73 8.26 -2.23
CA GLN A 6 -17.95 6.92 -2.76
C GLN A 6 -17.87 5.91 -1.60
N THR A 7 -18.99 5.33 -1.26
CA THR A 7 -19.08 4.24 -0.29
C THR A 7 -19.17 2.94 -1.08
N ALA A 8 -18.08 2.21 -1.18
CA ALA A 8 -18.10 0.86 -1.72
C ALA A 8 -18.31 -0.13 -0.56
N MET A 9 -19.53 -0.61 -0.37
CA MET A 9 -19.84 -1.73 0.51
C MET A 9 -19.74 -3.02 -0.30
N ALA A 10 -18.65 -3.73 -0.18
CA ALA A 10 -18.57 -5.12 -0.62
C ALA A 10 -18.93 -6.04 0.56
N ALA A 11 -20.21 -6.35 0.74
CA ALA A 11 -20.63 -7.39 1.66
C ALA A 11 -20.63 -8.73 0.90
N PHE A 12 -19.66 -9.58 1.15
CA PHE A 12 -19.67 -10.96 0.73
C PHE A 12 -20.54 -11.76 1.72
N TRP A 13 -21.72 -12.20 1.29
CA TRP A 13 -22.54 -13.14 2.02
C TRP A 13 -21.99 -14.53 1.77
N ALA A 14 -21.23 -15.07 2.73
CA ALA A 14 -20.85 -16.48 2.72
C ALA A 14 -21.96 -17.31 3.34
N TRP A 15 -22.48 -18.28 2.60
CA TRP A 15 -23.35 -19.32 3.10
C TRP A 15 -22.46 -20.45 3.65
N GLY A 16 -22.16 -20.39 4.94
CA GLY A 16 -21.32 -21.35 5.65
C GLY A 16 -21.02 -20.89 7.07
N ASP A 17 -20.69 -21.82 7.95
CA ASP A 17 -20.44 -21.58 9.38
C ASP A 17 -19.09 -20.90 9.67
N GLU A 18 -18.21 -20.71 8.65
CA GLU A 18 -16.90 -20.13 8.79
C GLU A 18 -16.74 -18.82 8.02
N THR A 19 -16.30 -17.77 8.72
CA THR A 19 -15.93 -16.50 8.09
C THR A 19 -14.50 -16.59 7.58
N TYR A 20 -14.28 -16.48 6.27
CA TYR A 20 -12.95 -16.45 5.64
C TYR A 20 -12.35 -15.06 5.64
N TYR A 21 -13.16 -14.10 5.20
CA TYR A 21 -12.76 -12.72 5.03
C TYR A 21 -13.97 -11.79 5.07
N GLN A 22 -13.84 -10.69 5.78
CA GLN A 22 -14.84 -9.63 5.81
C GLN A 22 -14.12 -8.29 5.79
N ASP A 23 -14.57 -7.39 4.94
CA ASP A 23 -13.98 -6.06 4.76
C ASP A 23 -15.08 -5.00 4.74
N LEU A 24 -14.89 -3.96 5.55
CA LEU A 24 -15.67 -2.73 5.50
C LEU A 24 -14.72 -1.59 5.13
N ASN A 25 -14.94 -0.97 3.99
CA ASN A 25 -14.09 0.10 3.47
C ASN A 25 -14.90 1.39 3.31
N LEU A 26 -14.42 2.47 3.91
CA LEU A 26 -14.96 3.82 3.78
C LEU A 26 -13.87 4.72 3.21
N GLN A 27 -14.13 5.32 2.06
CA GLN A 27 -13.18 6.22 1.41
C GLN A 27 -13.83 7.58 1.16
N MET A 28 -13.07 8.64 1.47
CA MET A 28 -13.43 10.01 1.19
C MET A 28 -12.31 10.66 0.37
N GLU A 29 -12.66 11.17 -0.79
CA GLU A 29 -11.75 11.93 -1.66
C GLU A 29 -12.19 13.38 -1.73
N LYS A 30 -11.24 14.31 -1.56
CA LYS A 30 -11.48 15.74 -1.70
C LYS A 30 -10.40 16.39 -2.54
N ARG A 31 -10.82 17.07 -3.59
CA ARG A 31 -9.97 17.95 -4.38
C ARG A 31 -10.15 19.38 -3.88
N TRP A 32 -9.11 19.93 -3.28
CA TRP A 32 -9.10 21.27 -2.71
C TRP A 32 -8.89 22.33 -3.79
N CYS A 33 -8.05 22.03 -4.75
CA CYS A 33 -7.80 22.84 -5.95
C CYS A 33 -7.33 21.90 -7.08
N PRO A 34 -7.15 22.39 -8.31
CA PRO A 34 -6.64 21.55 -9.41
C PRO A 34 -5.30 20.86 -9.11
N ALA A 35 -4.50 21.45 -8.22
CA ALA A 35 -3.17 20.97 -7.89
C ALA A 35 -3.12 20.07 -6.63
N LEU A 36 -4.17 20.05 -5.79
CA LEU A 36 -4.14 19.34 -4.51
C LEU A 36 -5.36 18.46 -4.31
N LYS A 37 -5.12 17.17 -4.15
CA LYS A 37 -6.12 16.14 -3.83
C LYS A 37 -5.72 15.40 -2.55
N THR A 38 -6.68 15.13 -1.70
CA THR A 38 -6.50 14.28 -0.52
C THR A 38 -7.49 13.13 -0.56
N THR A 39 -7.03 11.96 -0.14
CA THR A 39 -7.85 10.76 0.03
C THR A 39 -7.67 10.26 1.46
N LEU A 40 -8.77 10.10 2.16
CA LEU A 40 -8.80 9.46 3.49
C LEU A 40 -9.57 8.16 3.35
N MET A 41 -9.01 7.08 3.90
CA MET A 41 -9.67 5.78 3.88
C MET A 41 -9.60 5.15 5.27
N TYR A 42 -10.71 4.56 5.67
CA TYR A 42 -10.80 3.69 6.82
C TYR A 42 -11.25 2.31 6.36
N MET A 43 -10.55 1.28 6.82
CA MET A 43 -10.86 -0.10 6.51
C MET A 43 -10.92 -0.91 7.82
N ASN A 44 -12.01 -1.64 8.02
CA ASN A 44 -12.11 -2.66 9.07
C ASN A 44 -12.08 -4.02 8.39
N GLN A 45 -11.04 -4.79 8.67
CA GLN A 45 -10.76 -6.07 8.03
C GLN A 45 -10.80 -7.19 9.06
N ARG A 46 -11.53 -8.27 8.73
CA ARG A 46 -11.50 -9.54 9.43
C ARG A 46 -10.99 -10.62 8.49
N TYR A 47 -9.91 -11.28 8.88
CA TYR A 47 -9.25 -12.28 8.07
C TYR A 47 -8.99 -13.54 8.89
N ASN A 48 -9.52 -14.68 8.42
CA ASN A 48 -9.30 -15.97 9.08
C ASN A 48 -8.01 -16.61 8.55
N LYS A 49 -6.90 -16.31 9.20
CA LYS A 49 -5.57 -16.83 8.83
C LYS A 49 -5.49 -18.35 8.95
N THR A 50 -6.23 -18.95 9.89
CA THR A 50 -6.25 -20.41 10.05
C THR A 50 -6.83 -21.11 8.82
N VAL A 51 -7.92 -20.59 8.27
CA VAL A 51 -8.56 -21.19 7.10
C VAL A 51 -7.77 -20.97 5.83
N VAL A 52 -7.16 -19.78 5.68
CA VAL A 52 -6.47 -19.40 4.43
C VAL A 52 -5.00 -19.87 4.42
N GLU A 53 -4.31 -19.80 5.56
CA GLU A 53 -2.87 -20.13 5.67
C GLU A 53 -2.60 -21.39 6.51
N GLY A 54 -3.65 -22.00 7.08
CA GLY A 54 -3.53 -23.21 7.91
C GLY A 54 -3.14 -22.97 9.37
N LYS A 55 -2.89 -21.73 9.79
CA LYS A 55 -2.50 -21.34 11.15
C LYS A 55 -2.74 -19.85 11.41
N GLY A 56 -2.86 -19.45 12.68
CA GLY A 56 -2.80 -18.04 13.10
C GLY A 56 -4.10 -17.41 13.61
N GLY A 57 -5.25 -18.08 13.55
CA GLY A 57 -6.51 -17.57 14.10
C GLY A 57 -7.19 -16.51 13.26
N MET A 58 -8.18 -15.82 13.85
CA MET A 58 -8.89 -14.69 13.26
C MET A 58 -8.12 -13.40 13.55
N ILE A 59 -7.79 -12.65 12.51
CA ILE A 59 -7.16 -11.33 12.61
C ILE A 59 -8.24 -10.26 12.41
N ASN A 60 -8.30 -9.30 13.34
CA ASN A 60 -9.13 -8.12 13.24
C ASN A 60 -8.22 -6.89 13.16
N ALA A 61 -8.26 -6.18 12.05
CA ALA A 61 -7.45 -5.01 11.83
C ALA A 61 -8.31 -3.79 11.49
N ASN A 62 -7.93 -2.64 12.05
CA ASN A 62 -8.45 -1.34 11.66
C ASN A 62 -7.32 -0.60 10.96
N ILE A 63 -7.54 -0.19 9.71
CA ILE A 63 -6.54 0.44 8.88
C ILE A 63 -7.02 1.85 8.52
N PHE A 64 -6.17 2.83 8.78
CA PHE A 64 -6.38 4.22 8.42
C PHE A 64 -5.36 4.61 7.39
N VAL A 65 -5.80 5.22 6.30
CA VAL A 65 -4.94 5.68 5.21
C VAL A 65 -5.21 7.15 4.96
N ALA A 66 -4.15 7.93 4.85
CA ALA A 66 -4.18 9.31 4.38
C ALA A 66 -3.22 9.44 3.20
N ASP A 67 -3.73 9.84 2.05
CA ASP A 67 -2.97 10.04 0.82
C ASP A 67 -3.15 11.47 0.35
N VAL A 68 -2.06 12.12 -0.07
CA VAL A 68 -2.04 13.49 -0.58
C VAL A 68 -1.29 13.51 -1.90
N ASP A 69 -1.99 13.89 -2.95
CA ASP A 69 -1.43 14.16 -4.27
C ASP A 69 -1.31 15.67 -4.48
N TRP A 70 -0.09 16.15 -4.66
CA TRP A 70 0.19 17.56 -4.91
C TRP A 70 0.97 17.78 -6.21
N THR A 71 0.32 18.40 -7.19
CA THR A 71 0.94 18.83 -8.43
C THR A 71 1.54 20.22 -8.24
N MET A 72 2.83 20.29 -7.92
CA MET A 72 3.55 21.55 -7.66
C MET A 72 3.74 22.39 -8.94
N SER A 73 3.94 21.71 -10.07
CA SER A 73 4.10 22.34 -11.39
C SER A 73 3.68 21.34 -12.48
N PRO A 74 3.55 21.78 -13.77
CA PRO A 74 3.24 20.86 -14.87
C PRO A 74 4.19 19.67 -15.03
N ARG A 75 5.38 19.75 -14.41
CA ARG A 75 6.40 18.71 -14.49
C ARG A 75 6.79 18.09 -13.16
N THR A 76 6.21 18.59 -12.06
CA THR A 76 6.60 18.14 -10.71
C THR A 76 5.37 17.80 -9.90
N ALA A 77 5.26 16.57 -9.45
CA ALA A 77 4.22 16.13 -8.55
C ALA A 77 4.82 15.40 -7.35
N LEU A 78 4.21 15.60 -6.19
CA LEU A 78 4.55 14.93 -4.95
C LEU A 78 3.34 14.16 -4.46
N ARG A 79 3.51 12.88 -4.19
CA ARG A 79 2.55 12.04 -3.49
C ARG A 79 3.10 11.65 -2.13
N THR A 80 2.29 11.79 -1.10
CA THR A 80 2.61 11.33 0.25
C THR A 80 1.49 10.45 0.74
N GLU A 81 1.85 9.33 1.35
CA GLU A 81 0.90 8.39 1.93
C GLU A 81 1.33 8.01 3.33
N ALA A 82 0.40 8.02 4.27
CA ALA A 82 0.59 7.55 5.62
C ALA A 82 -0.50 6.53 5.93
N GLN A 83 -0.11 5.38 6.48
CA GLN A 83 -1.04 4.35 6.92
C GLN A 83 -0.76 3.96 8.37
N TYR A 84 -1.82 3.68 9.10
CA TYR A 84 -1.74 3.10 10.43
C TYR A 84 -2.69 1.91 10.52
N MET A 85 -2.14 0.74 10.78
CA MET A 85 -2.90 -0.46 11.05
C MET A 85 -2.85 -0.76 12.54
N ARG A 86 -4.01 -0.85 13.15
CA ARG A 86 -4.17 -1.25 14.54
C ARG A 86 -4.79 -2.64 14.62
N THR A 87 -4.07 -3.55 15.25
CA THR A 87 -4.53 -4.91 15.53
C THR A 87 -3.91 -5.42 16.83
N LYS A 88 -4.63 -6.30 17.53
CA LYS A 88 -4.11 -7.02 18.70
C LYS A 88 -3.60 -8.43 18.33
N ASP A 89 -3.80 -8.79 17.09
CA ASP A 89 -3.52 -10.13 16.56
C ASP A 89 -2.20 -10.12 15.78
N ASP A 90 -1.64 -11.29 15.54
CA ASP A 90 -0.40 -11.52 14.78
C ASP A 90 0.79 -10.68 15.30
N ASP A 91 1.41 -9.88 14.44
CA ASP A 91 2.57 -9.03 14.77
C ASP A 91 2.19 -7.70 15.45
N GLY A 92 0.91 -7.41 15.66
CA GLY A 92 0.43 -6.16 16.27
C GLY A 92 0.40 -4.98 15.30
N ASP A 93 0.54 -3.77 15.83
CA ASP A 93 0.34 -2.52 15.10
C ASP A 93 1.45 -2.22 14.08
N TRP A 94 1.06 -1.58 12.96
CA TRP A 94 1.96 -1.19 11.88
C TRP A 94 1.76 0.26 11.49
N LEU A 95 2.87 0.91 11.17
CA LEU A 95 2.93 2.23 10.57
C LEU A 95 3.57 2.12 9.18
N PHE A 96 3.02 2.81 8.21
CA PHE A 96 3.61 2.92 6.87
C PHE A 96 3.63 4.37 6.43
N GLY A 97 4.72 4.78 5.80
CA GLY A 97 4.88 6.06 5.16
C GLY A 97 5.49 5.92 3.78
N LEU A 98 5.01 6.72 2.83
CA LEU A 98 5.54 6.79 1.47
C LEU A 98 5.66 8.25 1.04
N LEU A 99 6.76 8.54 0.38
CA LEU A 99 7.01 9.81 -0.32
C LEU A 99 7.44 9.48 -1.75
N GLU A 100 6.71 10.02 -2.74
CA GLU A 100 7.00 9.84 -4.15
C GLU A 100 7.07 11.19 -4.85
N LEU A 101 8.24 11.52 -5.40
CA LEU A 101 8.47 12.72 -6.18
C LEU A 101 8.59 12.34 -7.66
N SER A 102 7.68 12.83 -8.47
CA SER A 102 7.68 12.68 -9.92
C SER A 102 8.19 13.94 -10.60
N LEU A 103 9.21 13.78 -11.43
CA LEU A 103 9.80 14.82 -12.28
C LEU A 103 9.60 14.43 -13.74
N ALA A 104 8.50 14.88 -14.34
CA ALA A 104 8.18 14.58 -15.73
C ALA A 104 9.21 15.19 -16.71
N PRO A 105 9.54 14.50 -17.81
CA PRO A 105 8.86 13.28 -18.28
C PRO A 105 9.47 11.97 -17.79
N SER A 106 10.62 11.99 -17.12
CA SER A 106 11.44 10.77 -17.06
C SER A 106 11.72 10.22 -15.66
N TRP A 107 11.74 11.05 -14.63
CA TRP A 107 12.25 10.64 -13.32
C TRP A 107 11.17 10.50 -12.27
N MET A 108 11.28 9.47 -11.43
CA MET A 108 10.46 9.27 -10.24
C MET A 108 11.35 8.74 -9.11
N PHE A 109 11.23 9.36 -7.95
CA PHE A 109 11.95 9.00 -6.72
C PHE A 109 10.92 8.58 -5.69
N THR A 110 11.06 7.38 -5.14
CA THR A 110 10.14 6.84 -4.14
C THR A 110 10.93 6.41 -2.92
N VAL A 111 10.49 6.85 -1.75
CA VAL A 111 10.99 6.37 -0.46
C VAL A 111 9.79 5.92 0.36
N SER A 112 9.89 4.74 0.97
CA SER A 112 8.87 4.23 1.88
C SER A 112 9.51 3.54 3.07
N ASP A 113 8.80 3.55 4.19
CA ASP A 113 9.13 2.79 5.38
C ASP A 113 7.87 2.20 5.99
N MET A 114 7.95 0.94 6.35
CA MET A 114 6.92 0.22 7.07
C MET A 114 7.52 -0.25 8.40
N TYR A 115 6.98 0.26 9.48
CA TYR A 115 7.45 -0.03 10.83
C TYR A 115 6.43 -0.88 11.60
N ASN A 116 6.86 -2.03 12.11
CA ASN A 116 6.08 -2.78 13.06
C ASN A 116 6.30 -2.21 14.47
N SER A 117 5.28 -1.64 15.07
CA SER A 117 5.32 -1.12 16.46
C SER A 117 4.89 -2.16 17.49
N GLY A 118 4.43 -3.32 17.05
CA GLY A 118 4.00 -4.43 17.89
C GLY A 118 5.16 -5.34 18.33
N SER A 119 5.18 -6.57 17.79
CA SER A 119 6.05 -7.65 18.27
C SER A 119 7.50 -7.51 17.81
N THR A 120 7.73 -7.20 16.54
CA THR A 120 9.08 -7.28 15.94
C THR A 120 9.88 -5.99 16.05
N ARG A 121 9.24 -4.84 16.20
CA ARG A 121 9.86 -3.49 16.27
C ARG A 121 10.89 -3.26 15.15
N THR A 122 10.54 -3.66 13.94
CA THR A 122 11.43 -3.69 12.79
C THR A 122 10.97 -2.73 11.72
N HIS A 123 11.92 -2.04 11.08
CA HIS A 123 11.71 -1.21 9.91
C HIS A 123 11.94 -2.00 8.62
N TYR A 124 11.03 -1.81 7.66
CA TYR A 124 11.11 -2.33 6.31
C TYR A 124 11.06 -1.14 5.36
N TYR A 125 12.24 -0.66 4.99
CA TYR A 125 12.41 0.56 4.20
C TYR A 125 12.76 0.24 2.77
N GLN A 126 12.38 1.13 1.86
CA GLN A 126 12.71 1.04 0.45
C GLN A 126 12.96 2.43 -0.13
N ALA A 127 14.00 2.56 -0.92
CA ALA A 127 14.28 3.72 -1.75
C ALA A 127 14.43 3.27 -3.20
N LEU A 128 13.69 3.89 -4.12
CA LEU A 128 13.65 3.57 -5.53
C LEU A 128 13.89 4.81 -6.37
N VAL A 129 14.67 4.67 -7.43
CA VAL A 129 14.79 5.65 -8.51
C VAL A 129 14.33 4.99 -9.80
N THR A 130 13.34 5.59 -10.44
CA THR A 130 12.80 5.10 -11.71
C THR A 130 13.09 6.12 -12.82
N PHE A 131 13.63 5.64 -13.92
CA PHE A 131 13.84 6.41 -15.14
C PHE A 131 13.01 5.82 -16.28
N ASN A 132 12.20 6.67 -16.92
CA ASN A 132 11.37 6.30 -18.06
C ASN A 132 11.81 7.11 -19.29
N HIS A 133 12.02 6.41 -20.40
CA HIS A 133 12.32 7.05 -21.68
C HIS A 133 11.72 6.26 -22.84
N GLY A 134 10.68 6.83 -23.48
CA GLY A 134 9.92 6.12 -24.52
C GLY A 134 9.33 4.81 -23.98
N ALA A 135 9.67 3.70 -24.62
CA ALA A 135 9.23 2.35 -24.24
C ALA A 135 10.08 1.71 -23.11
N HIS A 136 11.14 2.39 -22.67
CA HIS A 136 12.10 1.86 -21.69
C HIS A 136 11.77 2.36 -20.28
N ARG A 137 11.79 1.46 -19.31
CA ARG A 137 11.73 1.77 -17.89
C ARG A 137 12.86 1.07 -17.16
N LEU A 138 13.71 1.85 -16.50
CA LEU A 138 14.77 1.37 -15.62
C LEU A 138 14.43 1.77 -14.18
N GLN A 139 14.55 0.83 -13.26
CA GLN A 139 14.34 1.07 -11.85
C GLN A 139 15.51 0.50 -11.05
N VAL A 140 16.08 1.33 -10.20
CA VAL A 140 17.14 0.96 -9.26
C VAL A 140 16.62 1.24 -7.86
N GLY A 141 16.85 0.30 -6.96
CA GLY A 141 16.41 0.44 -5.58
C GLY A 141 17.35 -0.19 -4.57
N TYR A 142 17.16 0.21 -3.34
CA TYR A 142 17.76 -0.42 -2.17
C TYR A 142 16.76 -0.46 -1.05
N GLY A 143 16.69 -1.59 -0.35
CA GLY A 143 15.74 -1.70 0.75
C GLY A 143 15.83 -3.00 1.52
N ARG A 144 14.96 -3.08 2.52
CA ARG A 144 14.66 -4.27 3.29
C ARG A 144 13.17 -4.56 3.19
N THR A 145 12.81 -5.73 2.68
CA THR A 145 11.43 -6.18 2.55
C THR A 145 11.09 -7.25 3.59
N LYS A 146 9.84 -7.26 4.05
CA LYS A 146 9.30 -8.34 4.88
C LYS A 146 9.00 -9.54 3.96
N ASP A 147 9.15 -10.74 4.50
CA ASP A 147 8.59 -11.95 3.87
C ASP A 147 7.07 -11.94 3.92
N GLY A 148 6.46 -12.54 2.95
CA GLY A 148 5.00 -12.63 2.86
C GLY A 148 4.50 -12.96 1.48
N TYR A 149 3.17 -13.03 1.36
CA TYR A 149 2.51 -13.23 0.07
C TYR A 149 2.33 -11.90 -0.65
N ASN A 150 2.86 -11.81 -1.85
CA ASN A 150 2.61 -10.70 -2.76
C ASN A 150 1.63 -11.15 -3.85
N CYS A 151 0.46 -10.50 -3.88
CA CYS A 151 -0.60 -10.81 -4.83
C CYS A 151 -0.70 -9.72 -5.88
N SER A 152 -0.58 -10.10 -7.16
CA SER A 152 -0.73 -9.19 -8.29
C SER A 152 -1.46 -9.91 -9.42
N GLY A 153 -2.50 -9.27 -9.98
CA GLY A 153 -3.26 -9.83 -11.10
C GLY A 153 -3.96 -11.17 -10.79
N GLY A 154 -4.37 -11.39 -9.53
CA GLY A 154 -5.01 -12.64 -9.09
C GLY A 154 -4.05 -13.79 -8.80
N VAL A 155 -2.74 -13.58 -8.95
CA VAL A 155 -1.70 -14.57 -8.61
C VAL A 155 -0.98 -14.14 -7.34
N CYS A 156 -1.00 -15.00 -6.32
CA CYS A 156 -0.27 -14.79 -5.07
C CYS A 156 0.98 -15.67 -5.06
N ARG A 157 2.12 -15.07 -4.75
CA ARG A 157 3.37 -15.78 -4.55
C ARG A 157 4.02 -15.38 -3.24
N TYR A 158 4.64 -16.34 -2.57
CA TYR A 158 5.47 -16.06 -1.42
C TYR A 158 6.77 -15.39 -1.85
N VAL A 159 7.10 -14.26 -1.22
CA VAL A 159 8.33 -13.51 -1.43
C VAL A 159 9.14 -13.58 -0.13
N PRO A 160 10.38 -14.06 -0.16
CA PRO A 160 11.21 -14.12 1.04
C PRO A 160 11.64 -12.73 1.49
N ALA A 161 11.95 -12.58 2.78
CA ALA A 161 12.57 -11.37 3.30
C ALA A 161 13.91 -11.12 2.60
N THR A 162 14.09 -9.92 2.09
CA THR A 162 15.33 -9.53 1.41
C THR A 162 15.87 -8.21 1.93
N LYS A 163 17.18 -8.03 1.86
CA LYS A 163 17.85 -6.76 2.11
C LYS A 163 18.96 -6.59 1.09
N GLY A 164 18.88 -5.55 0.30
CA GLY A 164 19.89 -5.31 -0.73
C GLY A 164 19.43 -4.36 -1.83
N ALA A 165 20.22 -4.31 -2.88
CA ALA A 165 19.93 -3.55 -4.08
C ALA A 165 19.06 -4.37 -5.04
N THR A 166 18.17 -3.68 -5.74
CA THR A 166 17.33 -4.23 -6.79
C THR A 166 17.53 -3.46 -8.08
N LEU A 167 17.54 -4.17 -9.20
CA LEU A 167 17.59 -3.60 -10.54
C LEU A 167 16.47 -4.22 -11.35
N SER A 168 15.64 -3.41 -11.96
CA SER A 168 14.57 -3.85 -12.85
C SER A 168 14.62 -3.04 -14.14
N TYR A 169 14.52 -3.74 -15.27
CA TYR A 169 14.38 -3.12 -16.59
C TYR A 169 13.18 -3.73 -17.30
N SER A 170 12.33 -2.89 -17.86
CA SER A 170 11.20 -3.30 -18.69
C SER A 170 11.16 -2.51 -19.99
N TYR A 171 10.75 -3.19 -21.03
CA TYR A 171 10.55 -2.64 -22.36
C TYR A 171 9.12 -2.98 -22.83
N ASN A 172 8.37 -1.96 -23.23
CA ASN A 172 7.01 -2.11 -23.78
C ASN A 172 7.06 -1.86 -25.29
N PHE A 173 6.66 -2.82 -26.09
CA PHE A 173 6.63 -2.77 -27.56
C PHE A 173 5.19 -2.78 -28.08
#